data_d0c57bf70ebd322559fa5b2d40ee03eb
#
_entry.id   d0c57bf70ebd322559fa5b2d40ee03eb
#
_cell.length_a   1.000
_cell.length_b   1.000
_cell.length_c   1.000
_cell.angle_alpha   90.00
_cell.angle_beta   90.00
_cell.angle_gamma   90.00
#
_symmetry.space_group_name_H-M   'P 1'
#
loop_
_entity.id
_entity.type
_entity.pdbx_description
1 polymer ?
#
loop_
_entity_poly.entity_id
_entity_poly.type
_entity_poly.pdbx_seq_one_letter_code
_entity_poly.pdbx_strand_id
1 'polypeptide(L)'
;LAGASSVMPQFFIPLVSYYSPPAHKVRNVGIIQSCLLIGILGSRVFSGFLADVWGWRSVYFVACLFMLGCFLMIHRMLPALPTCSQESYAGLMKSLLRLLSQYPYLRIASLRAALAYGSFFALWSCLAFRMKQEPFFASDDIIGALGLCGLAGASTVVFISGYIPKYGVRFFSVIGACLMLLTWIIALYGDNSYLWIIIAILLIDAGMQ
;
A
#
# COMPACT_ATOMS: atom_id res chain seq x y z
N LEU A 1 -9.00 7.81 -14.49
CA LEU A 1 -7.59 7.99 -14.90
C LEU A 1 -6.61 7.61 -13.77
N ALA A 2 -6.76 8.15 -12.55
CA ALA A 2 -5.87 7.83 -11.42
C ALA A 2 -5.79 6.33 -11.12
N GLY A 3 -6.92 5.60 -11.14
CA GLY A 3 -6.94 4.16 -10.96
C GLY A 3 -6.21 3.39 -12.07
N ALA A 4 -6.26 3.86 -13.31
CA ALA A 4 -5.53 3.23 -14.42
C ALA A 4 -4.01 3.44 -14.29
N SER A 5 -3.57 4.61 -13.82
CA SER A 5 -2.14 4.88 -13.62
C SER A 5 -1.55 4.16 -12.41
N SER A 6 -2.36 3.81 -11.40
CA SER A 6 -1.91 3.07 -10.21
C SER A 6 -1.53 1.61 -10.47
N VAL A 7 -1.84 1.08 -11.65
CA VAL A 7 -1.45 -0.28 -12.06
C VAL A 7 0.05 -0.38 -12.39
N MET A 8 0.69 0.72 -12.79
CA MET A 8 2.10 0.73 -13.20
C MET A 8 3.07 0.11 -12.18
N PRO A 9 3.02 0.41 -10.87
CA PRO A 9 3.92 -0.21 -9.90
C PRO A 9 3.83 -1.73 -9.84
N GLN A 10 2.67 -2.30 -10.17
CA GLN A 10 2.43 -3.74 -10.15
C GLN A 10 3.25 -4.49 -11.22
N PHE A 11 3.68 -3.81 -12.28
CA PHE A 11 4.52 -4.42 -13.32
C PHE A 11 6.00 -4.49 -12.93
N PHE A 12 6.49 -3.59 -12.09
CA PHE A 12 7.91 -3.54 -11.76
C PHE A 12 8.39 -4.73 -10.91
N ILE A 13 7.55 -5.21 -9.99
CA ILE A 13 7.90 -6.36 -9.13
C ILE A 13 8.12 -7.65 -9.95
N PRO A 14 7.17 -8.07 -10.81
CA PRO A 14 7.37 -9.23 -11.69
C PRO A 14 8.53 -9.02 -12.67
N LEU A 15 8.65 -7.81 -13.23
CA LEU A 15 9.70 -7.48 -14.18
C LEU A 15 11.09 -7.67 -13.57
N VAL A 16 11.34 -7.09 -12.40
CA VAL A 16 12.60 -7.23 -11.69
C VAL A 16 12.83 -8.67 -11.24
N SER A 17 11.77 -9.37 -10.82
CA SER A 17 11.85 -10.79 -10.50
C SER A 17 12.27 -11.65 -11.71
N TYR A 18 11.87 -11.28 -12.92
CA TYR A 18 12.20 -11.99 -14.16
C TYR A 18 13.64 -11.72 -14.62
N TYR A 19 14.07 -10.45 -14.60
CA TYR A 19 15.40 -10.05 -15.10
C TYR A 19 16.52 -10.15 -14.07
N SER A 20 16.21 -10.36 -12.80
CA SER A 20 17.24 -10.48 -11.76
C SER A 20 17.91 -11.84 -11.79
N PRO A 21 19.26 -11.90 -11.70
CA PRO A 21 20.00 -13.13 -11.48
C PRO A 21 19.47 -13.87 -10.24
N PRO A 22 19.42 -15.22 -10.25
CA PRO A 22 18.88 -16.00 -9.11
C PRO A 22 19.48 -15.63 -7.75
N ALA A 23 20.78 -15.33 -7.70
CA ALA A 23 21.49 -14.97 -6.48
C ALA A 23 21.02 -13.62 -5.88
N HIS A 24 20.50 -12.69 -6.69
CA HIS A 24 20.12 -11.34 -6.25
C HIS A 24 18.62 -11.07 -6.35
N LYS A 25 17.84 -12.04 -6.84
CA LYS A 25 16.41 -11.90 -7.09
C LYS A 25 15.63 -11.42 -5.85
N VAL A 26 15.83 -12.10 -4.72
CA VAL A 26 15.13 -11.76 -3.46
C VAL A 26 15.51 -10.36 -2.98
N ARG A 27 16.79 -10.02 -3.05
CA ARG A 27 17.29 -8.69 -2.68
C ARG A 27 16.70 -7.59 -3.55
N ASN A 28 16.69 -7.76 -4.87
CA ASN A 28 16.22 -6.76 -5.82
C ASN A 28 14.70 -6.53 -5.68
N VAL A 29 13.92 -7.60 -5.53
CA VAL A 29 12.49 -7.51 -5.25
C VAL A 29 12.23 -6.82 -3.91
N GLY A 30 13.02 -7.14 -2.89
CA GLY A 30 12.94 -6.49 -1.58
C GLY A 30 13.22 -5.00 -1.63
N ILE A 31 14.21 -4.56 -2.41
CA ILE A 31 14.51 -3.13 -2.61
C ILE A 31 13.31 -2.41 -3.24
N ILE A 32 12.72 -2.96 -4.30
CA ILE A 32 11.54 -2.34 -4.95
C ILE A 32 10.36 -2.27 -3.99
N GLN A 33 10.11 -3.33 -3.24
CA GLN A 33 9.04 -3.35 -2.25
C GLN A 33 9.24 -2.29 -1.16
N SER A 34 10.49 -2.13 -0.69
CA SER A 34 10.83 -1.08 0.28
C SER A 34 10.64 0.33 -0.30
N CYS A 35 11.07 0.55 -1.55
CA CYS A 35 10.84 1.83 -2.24
C CYS A 35 9.34 2.13 -2.40
N LEU A 36 8.53 1.11 -2.70
CA LEU A 36 7.08 1.25 -2.78
C LEU A 36 6.48 1.72 -1.46
N LEU A 37 6.85 1.08 -0.34
CA LEU A 37 6.39 1.45 0.99
C LEU A 37 6.83 2.87 1.38
N ILE A 38 8.10 3.20 1.16
CA ILE A 38 8.63 4.55 1.42
C ILE A 38 7.85 5.58 0.58
N GLY A 39 7.55 5.27 -0.67
CA GLY A 39 6.78 6.15 -1.56
C GLY A 39 5.35 6.36 -1.07
N ILE A 40 4.66 5.29 -0.67
CA ILE A 40 3.27 5.36 -0.17
C ILE A 40 3.20 6.22 1.11
N LEU A 41 4.10 6.00 2.05
CA LEU A 41 4.09 6.69 3.34
C LEU A 41 4.66 8.11 3.23
N GLY A 42 5.77 8.26 2.51
CA GLY A 42 6.39 9.57 2.27
C GLY A 42 5.49 10.53 1.48
N SER A 43 4.72 10.03 0.52
CA SER A 43 3.79 10.86 -0.25
C SER A 43 2.72 11.51 0.62
N ARG A 44 2.29 10.88 1.72
CA ARG A 44 1.30 11.44 2.65
C ARG A 44 1.84 12.67 3.37
N VAL A 45 3.06 12.56 3.90
CA VAL A 45 3.74 13.68 4.59
C VAL A 45 3.98 14.82 3.61
N PHE A 46 4.53 14.48 2.43
CA PHE A 46 4.86 15.47 1.41
C PHE A 46 3.61 16.17 0.86
N SER A 47 2.53 15.42 0.62
CA SER A 47 1.27 16.00 0.15
C SER A 47 0.59 16.86 1.22
N GLY A 48 0.65 16.46 2.50
CA GLY A 48 0.14 17.29 3.61
C GLY A 48 0.85 18.61 3.69
N PHE A 49 2.19 18.61 3.68
CA PHE A 49 3.00 19.83 3.67
C PHE A 49 2.72 20.73 2.46
N LEU A 50 2.66 20.17 1.26
CA LEU A 50 2.34 20.94 0.05
C LEU A 50 0.95 21.54 0.08
N ALA A 51 -0.03 20.79 0.59
CA ALA A 51 -1.41 21.26 0.69
C ALA A 51 -1.55 22.42 1.66
N ASP A 52 -0.81 22.39 2.77
CA ASP A 52 -0.80 23.44 3.78
C ASP A 52 -0.16 24.74 3.28
N VAL A 53 1.00 24.64 2.59
CA VAL A 53 1.76 25.82 2.13
C VAL A 53 1.16 26.45 0.86
N TRP A 54 0.79 25.63 -0.13
CA TRP A 54 0.38 26.10 -1.46
C TRP A 54 -1.03 25.69 -1.87
N GLY A 55 -1.77 25.06 -0.95
CA GLY A 55 -3.12 24.58 -1.18
C GLY A 55 -3.15 23.23 -1.92
N TRP A 56 -4.28 22.52 -1.83
CA TRP A 56 -4.43 21.16 -2.31
C TRP A 56 -4.17 20.95 -3.81
N ARG A 57 -4.34 21.98 -4.65
CA ARG A 57 -4.11 21.90 -6.10
C ARG A 57 -2.62 21.75 -6.45
N SER A 58 -1.74 22.30 -5.64
CA SER A 58 -0.28 22.20 -5.82
C SER A 58 0.21 20.77 -5.75
N VAL A 59 -0.42 19.93 -4.93
CA VAL A 59 -0.09 18.50 -4.81
C VAL A 59 -0.23 17.79 -6.15
N TYR A 60 -1.34 18.06 -6.87
CA TYR A 60 -1.56 17.44 -8.19
C TYR A 60 -0.60 17.96 -9.25
N PHE A 61 -0.27 19.26 -9.20
CA PHE A 61 0.70 19.85 -10.13
C PHE A 61 2.10 19.25 -9.94
N VAL A 62 2.58 19.17 -8.70
CA VAL A 62 3.88 18.57 -8.38
C VAL A 62 3.88 17.08 -8.72
N ALA A 63 2.80 16.36 -8.40
CA ALA A 63 2.67 14.95 -8.78
C ALA A 63 2.73 14.74 -10.30
N CYS A 64 2.10 15.62 -11.08
CA CYS A 64 2.14 15.57 -12.54
C CYS A 64 3.57 15.75 -13.07
N LEU A 65 4.30 16.75 -12.57
CA LEU A 65 5.70 16.98 -12.94
C LEU A 65 6.60 15.80 -12.57
N PHE A 66 6.41 15.26 -11.37
CA PHE A 66 7.17 14.10 -10.90
C PHE A 66 6.90 12.87 -11.79
N MET A 67 5.62 12.60 -12.11
CA MET A 67 5.24 11.49 -13.00
C MET A 67 5.78 11.66 -14.42
N LEU A 68 5.83 12.90 -14.94
CA LEU A 68 6.45 13.19 -16.23
C LEU A 68 7.96 12.88 -16.21
N GLY A 69 8.65 13.27 -15.14
CA GLY A 69 10.06 12.94 -14.92
C GLY A 69 10.29 11.43 -14.86
N CYS A 70 9.49 10.71 -14.09
CA CYS A 70 9.52 9.24 -14.03
C CYS A 70 9.28 8.59 -15.40
N PHE A 71 8.29 9.08 -16.15
CA PHE A 71 7.99 8.60 -17.51
C PHE A 71 9.20 8.75 -18.45
N LEU A 72 9.82 9.94 -18.48
CA LEU A 72 11.00 10.20 -19.31
C LEU A 72 12.19 9.32 -18.90
N MET A 73 12.39 9.11 -17.60
CA MET A 73 13.45 8.26 -17.07
C MET A 73 13.22 6.79 -17.46
N ILE A 74 12.02 6.27 -17.28
CA ILE A 74 11.65 4.90 -17.65
C ILE A 74 11.79 4.71 -19.17
N HIS A 75 11.30 5.65 -19.96
CA HIS A 75 11.39 5.58 -21.43
C HIS A 75 12.83 5.50 -21.94
N ARG A 76 13.77 6.16 -21.23
CA ARG A 76 15.20 6.12 -21.62
C ARG A 76 15.96 4.93 -21.07
N MET A 77 15.59 4.45 -19.88
CA MET A 77 16.37 3.42 -19.17
C MET A 77 15.84 2.00 -19.40
N LEU A 78 14.54 1.85 -19.68
CA LEU A 78 13.97 0.53 -19.85
C LEU A 78 14.23 0.03 -21.28
N PRO A 79 14.93 -1.11 -21.45
CA PRO A 79 15.12 -1.72 -22.75
C PRO A 79 13.79 -2.20 -23.33
N ALA A 80 13.70 -2.25 -24.65
CA ALA A 80 12.54 -2.83 -25.32
C ALA A 80 12.39 -4.30 -24.91
N LEU A 81 11.28 -4.59 -24.22
CA LEU A 81 11.02 -5.95 -23.75
C LEU A 81 10.42 -6.77 -24.89
N PRO A 82 10.94 -7.98 -25.15
CA PRO A 82 10.32 -8.85 -26.14
C PRO A 82 8.91 -9.24 -25.64
N THR A 83 7.92 -9.08 -26.50
CA THR A 83 6.56 -9.57 -26.25
C THR A 83 6.56 -11.08 -26.28
N CYS A 84 6.52 -11.70 -25.11
CA CYS A 84 6.56 -13.16 -24.97
C CYS A 84 5.19 -13.85 -25.17
N SER A 85 4.11 -13.09 -25.30
CA SER A 85 2.76 -13.65 -25.43
C SER A 85 2.04 -13.08 -26.65
N GLN A 86 1.53 -13.98 -27.50
CA GLN A 86 0.61 -13.65 -28.60
C GLN A 86 -0.86 -13.73 -28.14
N GLU A 87 -1.11 -13.88 -26.84
CA GLU A 87 -2.47 -14.00 -26.33
C GLU A 87 -3.20 -12.65 -26.40
N SER A 88 -4.46 -12.73 -26.83
CA SER A 88 -5.37 -11.57 -26.81
C SER A 88 -5.61 -11.10 -25.37
N TYR A 89 -5.81 -9.79 -25.17
CA TYR A 89 -6.18 -9.21 -23.86
C TYR A 89 -7.42 -9.89 -23.25
N ALA A 90 -8.42 -10.24 -24.09
CA ALA A 90 -9.58 -11.00 -23.65
C ALA A 90 -9.20 -12.41 -23.16
N GLY A 91 -8.23 -13.06 -23.81
CA GLY A 91 -7.67 -14.35 -23.39
C GLY A 91 -7.01 -14.25 -22.00
N LEU A 92 -6.22 -13.20 -21.76
CA LEU A 92 -5.61 -12.92 -20.45
C LEU A 92 -6.65 -12.73 -19.36
N MET A 93 -7.70 -11.92 -19.61
CA MET A 93 -8.79 -11.72 -18.64
C MET A 93 -9.54 -13.03 -18.35
N LYS A 94 -9.79 -13.84 -19.37
CA LYS A 94 -10.42 -15.15 -19.21
C LYS A 94 -9.51 -16.11 -18.42
N SER A 95 -8.19 -16.04 -18.62
CA SER A 95 -7.23 -16.87 -17.87
C SER A 95 -7.23 -16.53 -16.38
N LEU A 96 -7.35 -15.25 -15.99
CA LEU A 96 -7.46 -14.85 -14.59
C LEU A 96 -8.72 -15.41 -13.92
N LEU A 97 -9.88 -15.33 -14.60
CA LEU A 97 -11.11 -15.92 -14.10
C LEU A 97 -11.02 -17.44 -14.00
N ARG A 98 -10.36 -18.07 -14.96
CA ARG A 98 -10.10 -19.51 -14.95
C ARG A 98 -9.20 -19.92 -13.79
N LEU A 99 -8.13 -19.17 -13.51
CA LEU A 99 -7.26 -19.39 -12.35
C LEU A 99 -8.02 -19.28 -11.03
N LEU A 100 -8.86 -18.27 -10.87
CA LEU A 100 -9.72 -18.12 -9.69
C LEU A 100 -10.69 -19.28 -9.53
N SER A 101 -11.22 -19.86 -10.63
CA SER A 101 -12.11 -21.01 -10.56
C SER A 101 -11.37 -22.31 -10.25
N GLN A 102 -10.15 -22.49 -10.78
CA GLN A 102 -9.36 -23.72 -10.64
C GLN A 102 -8.69 -23.85 -9.27
N TYR A 103 -8.27 -22.73 -8.66
CA TYR A 103 -7.49 -22.73 -7.43
C TYR A 103 -8.29 -22.14 -6.24
N PRO A 104 -8.93 -22.97 -5.38
CA PRO A 104 -9.71 -22.50 -4.25
C PRO A 104 -8.86 -21.67 -3.24
N TYR A 105 -7.60 -22.03 -3.06
CA TYR A 105 -6.69 -21.26 -2.20
C TYR A 105 -6.45 -19.84 -2.73
N LEU A 106 -6.40 -19.66 -4.04
CA LEU A 106 -6.25 -18.35 -4.66
C LEU A 106 -7.48 -17.46 -4.38
N ARG A 107 -8.69 -18.03 -4.44
CA ARG A 107 -9.93 -17.29 -4.10
C ARG A 107 -9.93 -16.80 -2.66
N ILE A 108 -9.56 -17.69 -1.72
CA ILE A 108 -9.51 -17.34 -0.29
C ILE A 108 -8.43 -16.27 -0.05
N ALA A 109 -7.26 -16.41 -0.65
CA ALA A 109 -6.18 -15.42 -0.53
C ALA A 109 -6.57 -14.06 -1.13
N SER A 110 -7.20 -14.05 -2.30
CA SER A 110 -7.68 -12.82 -2.95
C SER A 110 -8.79 -12.14 -2.14
N LEU A 111 -9.73 -12.91 -1.58
CA LEU A 111 -10.78 -12.36 -0.73
C LEU A 111 -10.21 -11.76 0.56
N ARG A 112 -9.28 -12.44 1.20
CA ARG A 112 -8.57 -11.90 2.38
C ARG A 112 -7.86 -10.61 2.06
N ALA A 113 -7.09 -10.58 0.97
CA ALA A 113 -6.40 -9.38 0.53
C ALA A 113 -7.38 -8.23 0.24
N ALA A 114 -8.49 -8.50 -0.46
CA ALA A 114 -9.50 -7.51 -0.77
C ALA A 114 -10.14 -6.90 0.48
N LEU A 115 -10.48 -7.74 1.47
CA LEU A 115 -11.05 -7.29 2.74
C LEU A 115 -10.03 -6.49 3.57
N ALA A 116 -8.78 -6.94 3.64
CA ALA A 116 -7.72 -6.26 4.36
C ALA A 116 -7.43 -4.88 3.73
N TYR A 117 -7.20 -4.81 2.41
CA TYR A 117 -7.01 -3.54 1.71
C TYR A 117 -8.23 -2.63 1.80
N GLY A 118 -9.44 -3.17 1.67
CA GLY A 118 -10.69 -2.42 1.81
C GLY A 118 -10.81 -1.78 3.19
N SER A 119 -10.55 -2.54 4.25
CA SER A 119 -10.54 -2.06 5.64
C SER A 119 -9.48 -0.98 5.86
N PHE A 120 -8.27 -1.20 5.35
CA PHE A 120 -7.15 -0.25 5.42
C PHE A 120 -7.50 1.08 4.77
N PHE A 121 -7.95 1.06 3.51
CA PHE A 121 -8.33 2.27 2.78
C PHE A 121 -9.54 2.98 3.39
N ALA A 122 -10.50 2.23 3.93
CA ALA A 122 -11.64 2.80 4.63
C ALA A 122 -11.20 3.61 5.85
N LEU A 123 -10.32 3.04 6.71
CA LEU A 123 -9.82 3.78 7.88
C LEU A 123 -9.12 5.07 7.46
N TRP A 124 -8.17 5.00 6.51
CA TRP A 124 -7.42 6.17 6.08
C TRP A 124 -8.30 7.25 5.43
N SER A 125 -9.34 6.85 4.70
CA SER A 125 -10.30 7.79 4.14
C SER A 125 -11.15 8.45 5.22
N CYS A 126 -11.71 7.66 6.13
CA CYS A 126 -12.50 8.18 7.25
C CYS A 126 -11.68 9.07 8.17
N LEU A 127 -10.42 8.70 8.44
CA LEU A 127 -9.51 9.45 9.29
C LEU A 127 -9.30 10.88 8.79
N ALA A 128 -9.07 11.07 7.49
CA ALA A 128 -8.85 12.39 6.91
C ALA A 128 -10.06 13.32 7.14
N PHE A 129 -11.30 12.78 6.98
CA PHE A 129 -12.52 13.53 7.27
C PHE A 129 -12.71 13.78 8.75
N ARG A 130 -12.46 12.80 9.60
CA ARG A 130 -12.61 12.89 11.05
C ARG A 130 -11.68 13.93 11.67
N MET A 131 -10.44 13.98 11.20
CA MET A 131 -9.44 14.94 11.70
C MET A 131 -9.78 16.41 11.37
N LYS A 132 -10.57 16.65 10.33
CA LYS A 132 -11.03 18.01 9.98
C LYS A 132 -12.25 18.47 10.74
N GLN A 133 -12.91 17.59 11.51
CA GLN A 133 -14.08 17.89 12.32
C GLN A 133 -13.72 18.15 13.78
N GLU A 134 -14.72 18.66 14.54
CA GLU A 134 -14.59 18.76 15.99
C GLU A 134 -14.26 17.42 16.66
N PRO A 135 -13.39 17.39 17.65
CA PRO A 135 -12.69 18.49 18.32
C PRO A 135 -11.30 18.79 17.73
N PHE A 136 -10.88 18.11 16.66
CA PHE A 136 -9.47 18.11 16.20
C PHE A 136 -9.13 19.35 15.36
N PHE A 137 -9.97 19.75 14.41
CA PHE A 137 -9.71 20.82 13.44
C PHE A 137 -8.27 20.82 12.90
N ALA A 138 -7.75 19.60 12.62
CA ALA A 138 -6.36 19.40 12.27
C ALA A 138 -6.05 19.98 10.88
N SER A 139 -4.89 20.62 10.77
CA SER A 139 -4.32 21.06 9.49
C SER A 139 -3.85 19.89 8.62
N ASP A 140 -3.64 20.16 7.33
CA ASP A 140 -3.27 19.10 6.36
C ASP A 140 -1.88 18.51 6.65
N ASP A 141 -0.97 19.29 7.25
CA ASP A 141 0.35 18.84 7.69
C ASP A 141 0.26 17.83 8.85
N ILE A 142 -0.62 18.06 9.83
CA ILE A 142 -0.86 17.12 10.94
C ILE A 142 -1.43 15.81 10.41
N ILE A 143 -2.42 15.89 9.51
CA ILE A 143 -3.00 14.70 8.89
C ILE A 143 -1.94 13.93 8.08
N GLY A 144 -1.06 14.66 7.37
CA GLY A 144 0.08 14.07 6.67
C GLY A 144 1.09 13.42 7.62
N ALA A 145 1.40 14.07 8.75
CA ALA A 145 2.32 13.56 9.76
C ALA A 145 1.85 12.27 10.43
N LEU A 146 0.54 12.04 10.55
CA LEU A 146 -0.01 10.76 11.00
C LEU A 146 0.41 9.59 10.08
N GLY A 147 0.76 9.86 8.82
CA GLY A 147 1.36 8.88 7.93
C GLY A 147 2.69 8.31 8.43
N LEU A 148 3.46 9.05 9.24
CA LEU A 148 4.70 8.55 9.86
C LEU A 148 4.40 7.48 10.91
N CYS A 149 3.28 7.58 11.62
CA CYS A 149 2.83 6.53 12.53
C CYS A 149 2.56 5.22 11.76
N GLY A 150 1.97 5.32 10.56
CA GLY A 150 1.80 4.17 9.67
C GLY A 150 3.11 3.53 9.26
N LEU A 151 4.18 4.31 9.07
CA LEU A 151 5.52 3.79 8.78
C LEU A 151 6.04 2.89 9.92
N ALA A 152 5.82 3.29 11.17
CA ALA A 152 6.18 2.49 12.33
C ALA A 152 5.38 1.18 12.38
N GLY A 153 4.07 1.22 12.11
CA GLY A 153 3.22 0.04 11.98
C GLY A 153 3.69 -0.90 10.87
N ALA A 154 3.96 -0.37 9.67
CA ALA A 154 4.42 -1.13 8.53
C ALA A 154 5.81 -1.76 8.74
N SER A 155 6.68 -1.17 9.56
CA SER A 155 8.00 -1.72 9.87
C SER A 155 7.94 -3.03 10.66
N THR A 156 6.81 -3.36 11.28
CA THR A 156 6.61 -4.61 12.03
C THR A 156 6.88 -5.86 11.18
N VAL A 157 6.63 -5.79 9.87
CA VAL A 157 6.88 -6.92 8.95
C VAL A 157 8.35 -7.35 8.97
N VAL A 158 9.28 -6.41 9.12
CA VAL A 158 10.72 -6.70 9.15
C VAL A 158 11.05 -7.58 10.33
N PHE A 159 10.44 -7.32 11.51
CA PHE A 159 10.66 -8.10 12.72
C PHE A 159 9.92 -9.45 12.69
N ILE A 160 8.73 -9.49 12.11
CA ILE A 160 7.88 -10.69 12.08
C ILE A 160 8.32 -11.67 11.00
N SER A 161 8.87 -11.21 9.88
CA SER A 161 9.24 -12.05 8.73
C SER A 161 10.13 -13.23 9.08
N GLY A 162 11.04 -13.07 10.06
CA GLY A 162 11.90 -14.14 10.55
C GLY A 162 11.18 -15.25 11.31
N TYR A 163 9.99 -14.97 11.85
CA TYR A 163 9.19 -15.92 12.63
C TYR A 163 8.14 -16.66 11.79
N ILE A 164 7.83 -16.17 10.59
CA ILE A 164 6.83 -16.78 9.70
C ILE A 164 7.14 -18.25 9.38
N PRO A 165 8.40 -18.65 9.07
CA PRO A 165 8.74 -20.05 8.83
C PRO A 165 8.50 -20.96 10.04
N LYS A 166 8.60 -20.43 11.26
CA LYS A 166 8.44 -21.18 12.53
C LYS A 166 6.98 -21.39 12.91
N TYR A 167 6.14 -20.36 12.80
CA TYR A 167 4.74 -20.38 13.27
C TYR A 167 3.70 -20.55 12.15
N GLY A 168 4.13 -20.37 10.90
CA GLY A 168 3.29 -20.52 9.73
C GLY A 168 2.48 -19.27 9.38
N VAL A 169 2.18 -19.12 8.11
CA VAL A 169 1.44 -17.96 7.54
C VAL A 169 0.03 -17.83 8.14
N ARG A 170 -0.64 -18.96 8.45
CA ARG A 170 -1.99 -18.96 9.00
C ARG A 170 -2.06 -18.25 10.34
N PHE A 171 -1.09 -18.49 11.21
CA PHE A 171 -1.02 -17.87 12.54
C PHE A 171 -0.93 -16.35 12.44
N PHE A 172 0.01 -15.84 11.63
CA PHE A 172 0.17 -14.39 11.42
C PHE A 172 -1.04 -13.76 10.71
N SER A 173 -1.66 -14.46 9.76
CA SER A 173 -2.91 -13.97 9.14
C SER A 173 -4.06 -13.79 10.13
N VAL A 174 -4.17 -14.67 11.12
CA VAL A 174 -5.20 -14.54 12.18
C VAL A 174 -4.87 -13.36 13.09
N ILE A 175 -3.61 -13.23 13.51
CA ILE A 175 -3.17 -12.07 14.32
C ILE A 175 -3.45 -10.76 13.57
N GLY A 176 -3.07 -10.66 12.29
CA GLY A 176 -3.33 -9.48 11.48
C GLY A 176 -4.82 -9.14 11.41
N ALA A 177 -5.69 -10.13 11.19
CA ALA A 177 -7.14 -9.94 11.19
C ALA A 177 -7.65 -9.46 12.57
N CYS A 178 -7.14 -10.02 13.67
CA CYS A 178 -7.49 -9.57 15.02
C CYS A 178 -7.05 -8.12 15.29
N LEU A 179 -5.85 -7.73 14.85
CA LEU A 179 -5.37 -6.35 14.97
C LEU A 179 -6.27 -5.39 14.18
N MET A 180 -6.66 -5.75 12.96
CA MET A 180 -7.58 -4.94 12.16
C MET A 180 -8.96 -4.82 12.80
N LEU A 181 -9.50 -5.89 13.38
CA LEU A 181 -10.76 -5.84 14.13
C LEU A 181 -10.64 -4.95 15.37
N LEU A 182 -9.54 -5.07 16.11
CA LEU A 182 -9.27 -4.23 17.29
C LEU A 182 -9.18 -2.75 16.90
N THR A 183 -8.60 -2.44 15.74
CA THR A 183 -8.58 -1.07 15.21
C THR A 183 -9.98 -0.50 15.09
N TRP A 184 -10.93 -1.24 14.51
CA TRP A 184 -12.30 -0.76 14.35
C TRP A 184 -13.05 -0.64 15.67
N ILE A 185 -12.78 -1.52 16.64
CA ILE A 185 -13.31 -1.41 18.00
C ILE A 185 -12.81 -0.12 18.66
N ILE A 186 -11.50 0.15 18.56
CA ILE A 186 -10.91 1.39 19.08
C ILE A 186 -11.50 2.62 18.36
N ALA A 187 -11.71 2.55 17.06
CA ALA A 187 -12.30 3.64 16.30
C ALA A 187 -13.77 3.93 16.70
N LEU A 188 -14.51 2.92 17.16
CA LEU A 188 -15.89 3.06 17.61
C LEU A 188 -16.01 3.59 19.05
N TYR A 189 -15.16 3.11 19.95
CA TYR A 189 -15.28 3.37 21.38
C TYR A 189 -14.20 4.29 21.95
N GLY A 190 -13.16 4.58 21.16
CA GLY A 190 -12.08 5.46 21.57
C GLY A 190 -12.55 6.91 21.76
N ASP A 191 -11.99 7.58 22.77
CA ASP A 191 -12.21 8.99 22.99
C ASP A 191 -11.68 9.84 21.84
N ASN A 192 -12.15 11.07 21.75
CA ASN A 192 -11.68 12.06 20.78
C ASN A 192 -10.26 12.56 21.11
N SER A 193 -9.32 11.61 21.26
CA SER A 193 -7.92 11.88 21.59
C SER A 193 -7.01 11.41 20.46
N TYR A 194 -5.96 12.17 20.18
CA TYR A 194 -4.90 11.80 19.24
C TYR A 194 -4.26 10.44 19.57
N LEU A 195 -4.18 10.07 20.86
CA LEU A 195 -3.59 8.82 21.29
C LEU A 195 -4.33 7.60 20.71
N TRP A 196 -5.65 7.58 20.76
CA TRP A 196 -6.45 6.49 20.21
C TRP A 196 -6.35 6.40 18.69
N ILE A 197 -6.24 7.55 18.02
CA ILE A 197 -6.04 7.61 16.58
C ILE A 197 -4.69 7.02 16.19
N ILE A 198 -3.61 7.38 16.90
CA ILE A 198 -2.27 6.83 16.65
C ILE A 198 -2.25 5.32 16.89
N ILE A 199 -2.86 4.84 17.97
CA ILE A 199 -2.95 3.40 18.24
C ILE A 199 -3.71 2.69 17.12
N ALA A 200 -4.82 3.25 16.65
CA ALA A 200 -5.61 2.68 15.57
C ALA A 200 -4.80 2.59 14.26
N ILE A 201 -4.03 3.63 13.93
CA ILE A 201 -3.13 3.64 12.76
C ILE A 201 -2.06 2.54 12.90
N LEU A 202 -1.37 2.48 14.03
CA LEU A 202 -0.32 1.48 14.26
C LEU A 202 -0.86 0.05 14.13
N LEU A 203 -2.03 -0.21 14.68
CA LEU A 203 -2.64 -1.54 14.66
C LEU A 203 -3.10 -1.96 13.27
N ILE A 204 -3.70 -1.03 12.48
CA ILE A 204 -4.17 -1.37 11.14
C ILE A 204 -3.00 -1.57 10.18
N ASP A 205 -1.97 -0.73 10.27
CA ASP A 205 -0.77 -0.85 9.42
C ASP A 205 0.02 -2.13 9.78
N ALA A 206 0.15 -2.45 11.07
CA ALA A 206 0.75 -3.72 11.51
C ALA A 206 -0.09 -4.95 11.10
N GLY A 207 -1.41 -4.86 11.19
CA GLY A 207 -2.31 -5.95 10.83
C GLY A 207 -2.43 -6.19 9.33
N MET A 208 -2.12 -5.18 8.52
CA MET A 208 -2.14 -5.24 7.06
C MET A 208 -0.93 -5.99 6.49
N GLN A 209 0.25 -5.94 7.16
CA GLN A 209 1.51 -6.55 6.74
C GLN A 209 1.55 -8.07 6.97
#